data_d94776b497c751a90b1b7ac4023497ad
#
_entry.id   d94776b497c751a90b1b7ac4023497ad
#
_cell.length_a   1.000
_cell.length_b   1.000
_cell.length_c   1.000
_cell.angle_alpha   90.00
_cell.angle_beta   90.00
_cell.angle_gamma   90.00
#
_symmetry.space_group_name_H-M   'P 1'
#
loop_
_entity.id
_entity.type
_entity.pdbx_description
1 polymer ?
#
loop_
_entity_poly.entity_id
_entity_poly.type
_entity_poly.pdbx_seq_one_letter_code
_entity_poly.pdbx_strand_id
1 'polypeptide(L)' 'MADDAHEERFRRHEEIMEGLARMLAAQHEFNRQQLEINADVKTTLARIETLIARMLPTGENGREA' A
#
# COMPACT_ATOMS: atom_id res chain seq x y z
N MET A 1 38.28 9.56 -28.14
CA MET A 1 37.02 9.40 -28.88
C MET A 1 36.22 8.24 -28.37
N ALA A 2 36.77 7.02 -28.40
CA ALA A 2 36.09 5.87 -27.87
C ALA A 2 35.78 6.01 -26.38
N ASP A 3 36.69 6.63 -25.65
CA ASP A 3 36.53 6.83 -24.21
C ASP A 3 35.38 7.77 -23.88
N ASP A 4 35.20 8.79 -24.71
CA ASP A 4 34.10 9.74 -24.50
C ASP A 4 32.74 9.05 -24.71
N ALA A 5 32.67 8.17 -25.69
CA ALA A 5 31.44 7.43 -25.95
C ALA A 5 31.13 6.47 -24.80
N HIS A 6 32.16 5.84 -24.24
CA HIS A 6 31.98 4.96 -23.11
C HIS A 6 31.56 5.72 -21.87
N GLU A 7 32.18 6.88 -21.62
CA GLU A 7 31.82 7.71 -20.49
C GLU A 7 30.39 8.20 -20.60
N GLU A 8 29.98 8.59 -21.82
CA GLU A 8 28.60 9.06 -22.04
C GLU A 8 27.59 7.94 -21.77
N ARG A 9 27.88 6.74 -22.23
CA ARG A 9 27.01 5.60 -22.00
C ARG A 9 26.95 5.24 -20.53
N PHE A 10 28.09 5.28 -19.89
CA PHE A 10 28.18 4.95 -18.46
C PHE A 10 27.38 5.94 -17.64
N ARG A 11 27.53 7.22 -17.92
CA ARG A 11 26.81 8.26 -17.22
C ARG A 11 25.31 8.13 -17.44
N ARG A 12 24.90 7.87 -18.66
CA ARG A 12 23.49 7.68 -18.99
C ARG A 12 22.92 6.48 -18.25
N HIS A 13 23.69 5.41 -18.22
CA HIS A 13 23.29 4.21 -17.50
C HIS A 13 23.13 4.49 -16.01
N GLU A 14 24.06 5.23 -15.42
CA GLU A 14 23.95 5.60 -14.01
C GLU A 14 22.71 6.43 -13.75
N GLU A 15 22.40 7.37 -14.61
CA GLU A 15 21.21 8.20 -14.47
C GLU A 15 19.95 7.35 -14.51
N ILE A 16 19.90 6.40 -15.41
CA ILE A 16 18.77 5.49 -15.51
C ILE A 16 18.65 4.65 -14.24
N MET A 17 19.76 4.13 -13.76
CA MET A 17 19.75 3.31 -12.55
C MET A 17 19.33 4.10 -11.33
N GLU A 18 19.79 5.34 -11.22
CA GLU A 18 19.38 6.22 -10.14
C GLU A 18 17.88 6.53 -10.21
N GLY A 19 17.39 6.76 -11.42
CA GLY A 19 15.96 6.98 -11.63
C GLY A 19 15.14 5.78 -11.21
N LEU A 20 15.59 4.59 -11.60
CA LEU A 20 14.91 3.35 -11.23
C LEU A 20 14.94 3.15 -9.72
N ALA A 21 16.08 3.44 -9.09
CA ALA A 21 16.18 3.31 -7.64
C ALA A 21 15.19 4.23 -6.92
N ARG A 22 15.04 5.46 -7.41
CA ARG A 22 14.07 6.39 -6.84
C ARG A 22 12.64 5.90 -7.05
N MET A 23 12.36 5.37 -8.22
CA MET A 23 11.03 4.82 -8.50
C MET A 23 10.70 3.64 -7.60
N LEU A 24 11.67 2.75 -7.41
CA LEU A 24 11.48 1.60 -6.53
C LEU A 24 11.27 2.03 -5.09
N ALA A 25 12.02 3.03 -4.63
CA ALA A 25 11.84 3.56 -3.28
C ALA A 25 10.46 4.17 -3.09
N ALA A 26 9.99 4.92 -4.09
CA ALA A 26 8.65 5.52 -4.06
C ALA A 26 7.57 4.44 -4.07
N GLN A 27 7.76 3.40 -4.88
CA GLN A 27 6.83 2.29 -4.96
C GLN A 27 6.77 1.55 -3.63
N HIS A 28 7.91 1.35 -3.01
CA HIS A 28 8.01 0.67 -1.72
C HIS A 28 7.26 1.45 -0.64
N GLU A 29 7.44 2.76 -0.62
CA GLU A 29 6.75 3.62 0.32
C GLU A 29 5.24 3.61 0.08
N PHE A 30 4.83 3.65 -1.17
CA PHE A 30 3.42 3.56 -1.52
C PHE A 30 2.82 2.25 -1.03
N ASN A 31 3.52 1.14 -1.26
CA ASN A 31 3.04 -0.17 -0.81
C ASN A 31 2.93 -0.23 0.70
N ARG A 32 3.89 0.36 1.41
CA ARG A 32 3.85 0.40 2.86
C ARG A 32 2.63 1.17 3.35
N GLN A 33 2.35 2.31 2.75
CA GLN A 33 1.17 3.10 3.08
C GLN A 33 -0.11 2.35 2.79
N GLN A 34 -0.15 1.62 1.69
CA GLN A 34 -1.31 0.81 1.36
C GLN A 34 -1.57 -0.28 2.39
N LEU A 35 -0.52 -0.91 2.88
CA LEU A 35 -0.66 -1.90 3.93
C LEU A 35 -1.23 -1.30 5.21
N GLU A 36 -0.79 -0.11 5.57
CA GLU A 36 -1.31 0.58 6.75
C GLU A 36 -2.79 0.94 6.57
N ILE A 37 -3.15 1.46 5.40
CA ILE A 37 -4.53 1.81 5.11
C ILE A 37 -5.40 0.57 5.16
N ASN A 38 -4.94 -0.53 4.56
CA ASN A 38 -5.70 -1.78 4.56
C ASN A 38 -5.90 -2.30 5.98
N ALA A 39 -4.88 -2.20 6.84
CA ALA A 39 -5.00 -2.60 8.23
C ALA A 39 -6.03 -1.74 8.96
N ASP A 40 -6.02 -0.43 8.73
CA ASP A 40 -6.98 0.48 9.33
C ASP A 40 -8.40 0.19 8.86
N VAL A 41 -8.57 -0.10 7.59
CA VAL A 41 -9.88 -0.46 7.03
C VAL A 41 -10.40 -1.74 7.68
N LYS A 42 -9.55 -2.74 7.82
CA LYS A 42 -9.94 -3.99 8.47
C LYS A 42 -10.37 -3.76 9.92
N THR A 43 -9.62 -2.93 10.64
CA THR A 43 -9.95 -2.60 12.01
C THR A 43 -11.31 -1.89 12.08
N THR A 44 -11.52 -0.94 11.19
CA THR A 44 -12.77 -0.19 11.15
C THR A 44 -13.94 -1.10 10.81
N LEU A 45 -13.77 -2.00 9.85
CA LEU A 45 -14.81 -2.95 9.48
C LEU A 45 -15.15 -3.87 10.64
N ALA A 46 -14.13 -4.34 11.37
CA ALA A 46 -14.38 -5.19 12.55
C ALA A 46 -15.20 -4.44 13.60
N ARG A 47 -14.92 -3.16 13.81
CA ARG A 47 -15.70 -2.34 14.75
C ARG A 47 -17.14 -2.17 14.28
N ILE A 48 -17.31 -1.92 13.01
CA ILE A 48 -18.64 -1.78 12.42
C ILE A 48 -19.42 -3.08 12.59
N GLU A 49 -18.80 -4.22 12.29
CA GLU A 49 -19.43 -5.51 12.46
C GLU A 49 -19.85 -5.75 13.90
N THR A 50 -18.99 -5.38 14.85
CA THR A 50 -19.31 -5.52 16.26
C THR A 50 -20.49 -4.65 16.64
N LEU A 51 -20.52 -3.42 16.16
CA LEU A 51 -21.64 -2.51 16.46
C LEU A 51 -22.95 -3.02 15.87
N ILE A 52 -22.88 -3.50 14.65
CA ILE A 52 -24.08 -4.06 13.99
C ILE A 52 -24.57 -5.28 14.76
N ALA A 53 -23.67 -6.15 15.19
CA ALA A 53 -24.04 -7.32 15.97
C ALA A 53 -24.73 -6.93 17.27
N ARG A 54 -24.28 -5.86 17.90
CA ARG A 54 -24.90 -5.38 19.13
C ARG A 54 -26.28 -4.77 18.89
N MET A 55 -26.45 -4.17 17.73
CA MET A 55 -27.72 -3.54 17.39
C MET A 55 -28.76 -4.53 16.90
N LEU A 56 -28.30 -5.64 16.33
CA LEU A 56 -29.18 -6.63 15.74
C LEU A 56 -29.56 -7.83 16.62
N PRO A 57 -29.00 -8.02 17.80
CA PRO A 57 -29.42 -9.17 18.63
C PRO A 57 -30.90 -9.08 18.97
N THR A 58 -31.42 -7.89 19.01
CA THR A 58 -32.85 -7.70 19.20
C THR A 58 -33.66 -8.35 18.12
N GLY A 59 -33.17 -8.31 16.90
CA GLY A 59 -33.85 -8.95 15.79
C GLY A 59 -33.92 -10.44 15.96
N GLU A 60 -32.83 -11.04 16.37
CA GLU A 60 -32.80 -12.47 16.60
C GLU A 60 -33.60 -12.86 17.81
N ASN A 61 -33.46 -12.11 18.87
CA ASN A 61 -34.22 -12.36 20.08
C ASN A 61 -35.71 -12.20 19.84
N GLY A 62 -36.06 -11.24 19.03
CA GLY A 62 -37.45 -11.05 18.64
C GLY A 62 -38.01 -12.26 17.93
N ARG A 63 -37.19 -12.86 17.10
CA ARG A 63 -37.65 -14.06 16.38
C ARG A 63 -37.79 -15.24 17.30
N GLU A 64 -36.92 -15.35 18.25
CA GLU A 64 -37.00 -16.43 19.21
C GLU A 64 -38.16 -16.28 20.14
N ALA A 65 -38.44 -15.04 20.45
CA ALA A 65 -39.54 -14.76 21.31
C ALA A 65 -40.85 -15.02 20.59
#